data_4bf481093df1627957eb8652ca8a0857
#
_entry.id   4bf481093df1627957eb8652ca8a0857
#
_cell.length_a   1.000
_cell.length_b   1.000
_cell.length_c   1.000
_cell.angle_alpha   90.00
_cell.angle_beta   90.00
_cell.angle_gamma   90.00
#
_symmetry.space_group_name_H-M   'P 1'
#
loop_
_entity.id
_entity.type
_entity.pdbx_description
1 polymer ?
#
loop_
_entity_poly.entity_id
_entity_poly.type
_entity_poly.pdbx_seq_one_letter_code
_entity_poly.pdbx_strand_id
1 'polypeptide(L)' 'MNTTNNRQTQFVTLAIGATAKQMGITATELHNRLKHHGLVKRLLLDCYDTLHAESIDGVVWNVQEALKNWDEKEGGAL' A
#
# COMPACT_ATOMS: atom_id res chain seq x y z
N MET A 1 3.35 24.69 -4.93
CA MET A 1 3.32 23.36 -4.44
C MET A 1 1.92 22.81 -4.40
N ASN A 2 1.73 21.58 -4.77
CA ASN A 2 0.40 21.01 -4.95
C ASN A 2 -0.10 20.36 -3.67
N THR A 3 -1.14 20.95 -3.05
CA THR A 3 -1.70 20.43 -1.81
C THR A 3 -2.39 19.07 -1.98
N THR A 4 -2.88 18.78 -3.17
CA THR A 4 -3.52 17.50 -3.46
C THR A 4 -2.50 16.37 -3.33
N ASN A 5 -1.30 16.59 -3.85
CA ASN A 5 -0.23 15.62 -3.73
C ASN A 5 0.19 15.39 -2.29
N ASN A 6 0.14 16.43 -1.45
CA ASN A 6 0.48 16.28 -0.05
C ASN A 6 -0.49 15.35 0.68
N ARG A 7 -1.79 15.46 0.40
CA ARG A 7 -2.79 14.59 1.02
C ARG A 7 -2.58 13.14 0.61
N GLN A 8 -2.35 12.90 -0.67
CA GLN A 8 -2.11 11.56 -1.18
C GLN A 8 -0.82 10.99 -0.60
N THR A 9 0.23 11.78 -0.54
CA THR A 9 1.50 11.36 0.04
C THR A 9 1.34 11.01 1.52
N GLN A 10 0.62 11.82 2.27
CA GLN A 10 0.37 11.55 3.68
C GLN A 10 -0.41 10.25 3.86
N PHE A 11 -1.42 10.03 3.02
CA PHE A 11 -2.20 8.80 3.06
C PHE A 11 -1.32 7.58 2.76
N VAL A 12 -0.50 7.66 1.72
CA VAL A 12 0.39 6.56 1.33
C VAL A 12 1.35 6.24 2.49
N THR A 13 1.95 7.28 3.07
CA THR A 13 2.87 7.11 4.19
C THR A 13 2.19 6.44 5.38
N LEU A 14 0.99 6.90 5.72
CA LEU A 14 0.22 6.34 6.82
C LEU A 14 -0.14 4.87 6.55
N ALA A 15 -0.62 4.59 5.35
CA ALA A 15 -1.04 3.25 4.96
C ALA A 15 0.15 2.27 5.01
N ILE A 16 1.29 2.68 4.44
CA ILE A 16 2.49 1.86 4.44
C ILE A 16 3.00 1.63 5.86
N GLY A 17 3.06 2.69 6.67
CA GLY A 17 3.51 2.58 8.04
C GLY A 17 2.66 1.64 8.88
N ALA A 18 1.33 1.79 8.80
CA ALA A 18 0.41 0.95 9.55
C ALA A 18 0.50 -0.51 9.09
N THR A 19 0.58 -0.74 7.79
CA THR A 19 0.67 -2.09 7.23
C THR A 19 1.99 -2.75 7.61
N ALA A 20 3.09 -2.01 7.51
CA ALA A 20 4.41 -2.53 7.88
C ALA A 20 4.44 -2.95 9.35
N LYS A 21 3.86 -2.13 10.22
CA LYS A 21 3.77 -2.43 11.64
C LYS A 21 3.00 -3.73 11.88
N GLN A 22 1.89 -3.90 11.17
CA GLN A 22 1.07 -5.10 11.28
C GLN A 22 1.81 -6.33 10.78
N MET A 23 2.64 -6.19 9.75
CA MET A 23 3.41 -7.28 9.17
C MET A 23 4.72 -7.56 9.92
N GLY A 24 5.13 -6.67 10.81
CA GLY A 24 6.40 -6.81 11.54
C GLY A 24 7.63 -6.52 10.69
N ILE A 25 7.50 -5.66 9.69
CA ILE A 25 8.62 -5.25 8.82
C ILE A 25 8.75 -3.73 8.85
N THR A 26 9.83 -3.22 8.25
CA THR A 26 10.02 -1.77 8.18
C THR A 26 9.15 -1.16 7.07
N ALA A 27 8.82 0.12 7.23
CA ALA A 27 8.06 0.83 6.20
C ALA A 27 8.84 0.87 4.88
N THR A 28 10.16 1.01 4.94
CA THR A 28 11.01 1.02 3.76
C THR A 28 10.92 -0.31 3.02
N GLU A 29 10.98 -1.41 3.74
CA GLU A 29 10.89 -2.74 3.14
C GLU A 29 9.54 -2.94 2.47
N LEU A 30 8.47 -2.56 3.15
CA LEU A 30 7.13 -2.68 2.57
C LEU A 30 6.96 -1.79 1.34
N HIS A 31 7.46 -0.56 1.40
CA HIS A 31 7.41 0.36 0.26
C HIS A 31 8.11 -0.23 -0.95
N ASN A 32 9.28 -0.83 -0.74
CA ASN A 32 10.02 -1.45 -1.83
C ASN A 32 9.27 -2.62 -2.45
N ARG A 33 8.62 -3.43 -1.63
CA ARG A 33 7.81 -4.54 -2.11
C ARG A 33 6.63 -4.05 -2.95
N LEU A 34 5.93 -3.05 -2.46
CA LEU A 34 4.79 -2.47 -3.18
C LEU A 34 5.25 -1.84 -4.49
N LYS A 35 6.38 -1.15 -4.45
CA LYS A 35 6.94 -0.51 -5.64
C LYS A 35 7.30 -1.54 -6.70
N HIS A 36 7.86 -2.68 -6.27
CA HIS A 36 8.23 -3.76 -7.18
C HIS A 36 7.05 -4.24 -8.02
N HIS A 37 5.87 -4.31 -7.42
CA HIS A 37 4.64 -4.71 -8.12
C HIS A 37 3.87 -3.54 -8.73
N GLY A 38 4.34 -2.31 -8.56
CA GLY A 38 3.62 -1.13 -9.01
C GLY A 38 2.39 -0.82 -8.18
N LEU A 39 2.29 -1.39 -6.99
CA LEU A 39 1.09 -1.25 -6.15
C LEU A 39 1.00 0.10 -5.46
N VAL A 40 2.12 0.80 -5.26
CA VAL A 40 2.06 2.14 -4.66
C VAL A 40 1.17 3.02 -5.52
N LYS A 41 1.37 3.02 -6.82
CA LYS A 41 0.56 3.81 -7.72
C LYS A 41 -0.83 3.20 -7.93
N ARG A 42 -0.88 1.92 -8.25
CA ARG A 42 -2.15 1.26 -8.62
C ARG A 42 -3.13 1.19 -7.45
N LEU A 43 -2.63 0.83 -6.28
CA LEU A 43 -3.51 0.63 -5.14
C LEU A 43 -3.69 1.89 -4.33
N LEU A 44 -2.59 2.54 -3.93
CA LEU A 44 -2.66 3.62 -2.96
C LEU A 44 -2.97 4.97 -3.60
N LEU A 45 -2.48 5.23 -4.80
CA LEU A 45 -2.74 6.50 -5.46
C LEU A 45 -3.99 6.46 -6.34
N ASP A 46 -4.13 5.44 -7.18
CA ASP A 46 -5.27 5.35 -8.08
C ASP A 46 -6.57 5.05 -7.35
N CYS A 47 -6.50 4.33 -6.24
CA CYS A 47 -7.68 3.99 -5.43
C CYS A 47 -7.81 4.89 -4.20
N TYR A 48 -7.14 6.03 -4.19
CA TYR A 48 -7.11 6.92 -3.03
C TYR A 48 -8.51 7.31 -2.55
N ASP A 49 -9.39 7.68 -3.48
CA ASP A 49 -10.73 8.13 -3.13
C ASP A 49 -11.53 7.05 -2.41
N THR A 50 -11.34 5.80 -2.81
CA THR A 50 -12.02 4.67 -2.19
C THR A 50 -11.38 4.31 -0.86
N LEU A 51 -10.06 4.17 -0.85
CA LEU A 51 -9.36 3.67 0.33
C LEU A 51 -9.33 4.67 1.48
N HIS A 52 -9.19 5.96 1.19
CA HIS A 52 -9.10 6.94 2.27
C HIS A 52 -10.42 7.09 3.03
N ALA A 53 -11.51 6.63 2.46
CA ALA A 53 -12.81 6.63 3.13
C ALA A 53 -12.99 5.45 4.08
N GLU A 54 -12.12 4.45 3.99
CA GLU A 54 -12.15 3.29 4.86
C GLU A 54 -11.38 3.55 6.15
N SER A 55 -11.62 2.70 7.16
CA SER A 55 -10.80 2.73 8.36
C SER A 55 -9.38 2.29 8.04
N ILE A 56 -8.43 2.67 8.89
CA ILE A 56 -7.04 2.28 8.67
C ILE A 56 -6.88 0.75 8.66
N ASP A 57 -7.69 0.06 9.46
CA ASP A 57 -7.67 -1.41 9.49
C ASP A 57 -8.08 -1.98 8.13
N GLY A 58 -9.08 -1.40 7.49
CA GLY A 58 -9.51 -1.81 6.16
C GLY A 58 -8.44 -1.57 5.12
N VAL A 59 -7.76 -0.42 5.21
CA VAL A 59 -6.65 -0.10 4.30
C VAL A 59 -5.52 -1.11 4.47
N VAL A 60 -5.13 -1.41 5.71
CA VAL A 60 -4.08 -2.38 6.01
C VAL A 60 -4.43 -3.74 5.40
N TRP A 61 -5.68 -4.17 5.60
CA TRP A 61 -6.14 -5.45 5.05
C TRP A 61 -6.02 -5.47 3.52
N ASN A 62 -6.47 -4.40 2.87
CA ASN A 62 -6.41 -4.30 1.41
C ASN A 62 -4.98 -4.35 0.89
N VAL A 63 -4.07 -3.64 1.54
CA VAL A 63 -2.65 -3.64 1.13
C VAL A 63 -2.05 -5.02 1.29
N GLN A 64 -2.31 -5.68 2.41
CA GLN A 64 -1.79 -7.02 2.65
C GLN A 64 -2.34 -8.04 1.65
N GLU A 65 -3.63 -7.97 1.33
CA GLU A 65 -4.23 -8.89 0.36
C GLU A 65 -3.68 -8.67 -1.04
N ALA A 66 -3.53 -7.42 -1.44
CA ALA A 66 -2.97 -7.11 -2.75
C ALA A 66 -1.54 -7.62 -2.86
N LEU A 67 -0.73 -7.39 -1.83
CA LEU A 67 0.65 -7.83 -1.82
C LEU A 67 0.75 -9.35 -1.86
N LYS A 68 -0.06 -10.02 -1.07
CA LYS A 68 -0.11 -11.48 -1.03
C LYS A 68 -0.48 -12.05 -2.41
N ASN A 69 -1.51 -11.48 -3.03
CA ASN A 69 -1.96 -11.96 -4.34
C ASN A 69 -0.87 -11.80 -5.39
N TRP A 70 -0.16 -10.68 -5.39
CA TRP A 70 0.91 -10.45 -6.36
C TRP A 70 2.12 -11.32 -6.10
N ASP A 71 2.49 -11.52 -4.82
CA ASP A 71 3.59 -12.41 -4.46
C ASP A 71 3.28 -13.85 -4.86
N GLU A 72 2.06 -14.32 -4.61
CA GLU A 72 1.64 -15.67 -5.00
C GLU A 72 1.66 -15.83 -6.51
N LYS A 73 1.21 -14.80 -7.24
CA LYS A 73 1.19 -14.85 -8.70
C LYS A 73 2.59 -14.97 -9.27
N GLU A 74 3.55 -14.21 -8.74
CA GLU A 74 4.94 -14.32 -9.17
C GLU A 74 5.53 -15.68 -8.82
N GLY A 75 5.31 -16.15 -7.60
CA GLY A 75 5.76 -17.46 -7.17
C GLY A 75 5.13 -18.58 -7.98
N GLY A 76 3.84 -18.42 -8.30
CA GLY A 76 3.11 -19.41 -9.09
C GLY A 76 3.57 -19.49 -10.52
N ALA A 77 4.21 -18.44 -11.04
CA ALA A 77 4.74 -18.44 -12.40
C ALA A 77 5.98 -19.32 -12.55
N LEU A 78 6.57 -19.69 -11.43
CA LEU A 78 7.73 -20.58 -11.43
C LEU A 78 7.29 -22.04 -11.42
#